data_b3d23d8ffb07fad74a248764ac25b3f5
#
_entry.id   b3d23d8ffb07fad74a248764ac25b3f5
#
_cell.length_a   1.000
_cell.length_b   1.000
_cell.length_c   1.000
_cell.angle_alpha   90.00
_cell.angle_beta   90.00
_cell.angle_gamma   90.00
#
_symmetry.space_group_name_H-M   'P 1'
#
loop_
_entity.id
_entity.type
_entity.pdbx_description
1 polymer ?
#
loop_
_entity_poly.entity_id
_entity_poly.type
_entity_poly.pdbx_seq_one_letter_code
_entity_poly.pdbx_strand_id
1 'polypeptide(L)'
;MKKLSEKIRKTWLKATLKEIKNVINNQTFLIEEPKDGEPVTPCMDVYKAKIQSDGSLDKLNLRIVVRGDLQNKEMVGDTWSPTASMRTLNYFLADADKHKTRVHQLDFIGAFLQAKVKNRVFVKLDMKYAEYFPEYAQYFGRALKFLKSMYGMTNSGKLL
;
A
#
# COMPACT_ATOMS: atom_id res chain seq x y z
N MET A 1 2.23 -20.77 -1.33
CA MET A 1 1.31 -20.97 -2.48
C MET A 1 1.31 -22.37 -3.09
N LYS A 2 2.30 -23.24 -2.82
CA LYS A 2 2.39 -24.60 -3.44
C LYS A 2 1.26 -25.59 -3.09
N LYS A 3 0.46 -25.34 -2.04
CA LYS A 3 -0.64 -26.24 -1.59
C LYS A 3 -2.05 -25.81 -2.02
N LEU A 4 -2.19 -24.73 -2.76
CA LEU A 4 -3.50 -24.23 -3.22
C LEU A 4 -3.90 -24.88 -4.55
N SER A 5 -5.22 -25.06 -4.77
CA SER A 5 -5.71 -25.52 -6.07
C SER A 5 -5.26 -24.55 -7.17
N GLU A 6 -5.05 -25.06 -8.38
CA GLU A 6 -4.54 -24.28 -9.51
C GLU A 6 -5.42 -23.06 -9.83
N LYS A 7 -6.74 -23.21 -9.70
CA LYS A 7 -7.72 -22.13 -9.90
C LYS A 7 -7.50 -20.99 -8.90
N ILE A 8 -7.35 -21.29 -7.62
CA ILE A 8 -7.12 -20.30 -6.56
C ILE A 8 -5.76 -19.64 -6.74
N ARG A 9 -4.72 -20.41 -7.09
CA ARG A 9 -3.40 -19.88 -7.39
C ARG A 9 -3.42 -18.86 -8.53
N LYS A 10 -4.08 -19.17 -9.65
CA LYS A 10 -4.23 -18.24 -10.79
C LYS A 10 -4.94 -16.95 -10.38
N THR A 11 -5.95 -17.03 -9.50
CA THR A 11 -6.66 -15.84 -9.02
C THR A 11 -5.77 -14.96 -8.15
N TRP A 12 -4.96 -15.55 -7.26
CA TRP A 12 -3.99 -14.80 -6.47
C TRP A 12 -2.90 -14.16 -7.33
N LEU A 13 -2.39 -14.86 -8.35
CA LEU A 13 -1.40 -14.28 -9.28
C LEU A 13 -1.97 -13.06 -10.03
N LYS A 14 -3.26 -13.10 -10.45
CA LYS A 14 -3.92 -11.94 -11.04
C LYS A 14 -4.02 -10.76 -10.07
N ALA A 15 -4.36 -11.01 -8.81
CA ALA A 15 -4.41 -9.98 -7.78
C ALA A 15 -3.02 -9.38 -7.51
N THR A 16 -1.97 -10.21 -7.48
CA THR A 16 -0.57 -9.79 -7.33
C THR A 16 -0.12 -8.92 -8.49
N LEU A 17 -0.37 -9.35 -9.73
CA LEU A 17 -0.03 -8.58 -10.92
C LEU A 17 -0.71 -7.21 -10.94
N LYS A 18 -1.98 -7.16 -10.52
CA LYS A 18 -2.72 -5.90 -10.42
C LYS A 18 -2.03 -4.93 -9.46
N GLU A 19 -1.59 -5.40 -8.30
CA GLU A 19 -0.90 -4.55 -7.31
C GLU A 19 0.48 -4.11 -7.79
N ILE A 20 1.27 -4.99 -8.39
CA ILE A 20 2.56 -4.65 -9.00
C ILE A 20 2.39 -3.56 -10.06
N LYS A 21 1.44 -3.74 -10.99
CA LYS A 21 1.11 -2.73 -12.00
C LYS A 21 0.69 -1.40 -11.40
N ASN A 22 -0.11 -1.44 -10.33
CA ASN A 22 -0.56 -0.25 -9.64
C ASN A 22 0.63 0.55 -9.07
N VAL A 23 1.57 -0.12 -8.41
CA VAL A 23 2.78 0.50 -7.85
C VAL A 23 3.68 1.07 -8.96
N ILE A 24 3.89 0.33 -10.06
CA ILE A 24 4.74 0.75 -11.19
C ILE A 24 4.09 1.90 -11.96
N ASN A 25 2.81 1.78 -12.33
CA ASN A 25 2.12 2.77 -13.15
C ASN A 25 1.95 4.13 -12.44
N ASN A 26 1.91 4.12 -11.11
CA ASN A 26 1.91 5.35 -10.32
C ASN A 26 3.30 6.00 -10.23
N GLN A 27 4.35 5.42 -10.84
CA GLN A 27 5.71 5.95 -10.79
C GLN A 27 6.15 6.19 -9.34
N THR A 28 5.92 5.20 -8.49
CA THR A 28 6.15 5.35 -7.04
C THR A 28 7.62 5.32 -6.67
N PHE A 29 8.49 4.83 -7.55
CA PHE A 29 9.91 4.66 -7.27
C PHE A 29 10.79 4.82 -8.52
N LEU A 30 12.09 4.98 -8.27
CA LEU A 30 13.17 4.88 -9.25
C LEU A 30 14.11 3.74 -8.87
N ILE A 31 14.80 3.19 -9.87
CA ILE A 31 15.94 2.28 -9.63
C ILE A 31 17.14 3.17 -9.31
N GLU A 32 17.54 3.17 -8.05
CA GLU A 32 18.70 3.94 -7.57
C GLU A 32 19.38 3.13 -6.47
N GLU A 33 20.69 3.04 -6.48
CA GLU A 33 21.44 2.36 -5.43
C GLU A 33 21.54 3.26 -4.18
N PRO A 34 21.32 2.68 -2.98
CA PRO A 34 21.49 3.41 -1.74
C PRO A 34 22.98 3.77 -1.54
N LYS A 35 23.23 4.90 -0.89
CA LYS A 35 24.57 5.27 -0.41
C LYS A 35 24.94 4.43 0.83
N ASP A 36 26.23 4.42 1.15
CA ASP A 36 26.70 3.72 2.36
C ASP A 36 25.96 4.23 3.60
N GLY A 37 25.41 3.27 4.36
CA GLY A 37 24.63 3.55 5.57
C GLY A 37 23.13 3.86 5.34
N GLU A 38 22.65 4.01 4.10
CA GLU A 38 21.21 4.19 3.85
C GLU A 38 20.47 2.84 4.01
N PRO A 39 19.50 2.73 4.92
CA PRO A 39 18.80 1.48 5.16
C PRO A 39 17.82 1.16 4.03
N VAL A 40 17.75 -0.13 3.68
CA VAL A 40 16.78 -0.65 2.71
C VAL A 40 15.70 -1.43 3.46
N THR A 41 14.47 -0.96 3.41
CA THR A 41 13.33 -1.58 4.09
C THR A 41 12.68 -2.64 3.21
N PRO A 42 12.48 -3.88 3.70
CA PRO A 42 11.78 -4.91 2.92
C PRO A 42 10.28 -4.66 2.86
N CYS A 43 9.64 -5.26 1.85
CA CYS A 43 8.19 -5.36 1.76
C CYS A 43 7.69 -6.73 2.25
N MET A 44 6.41 -6.77 2.59
CA MET A 44 5.66 -7.98 2.88
C MET A 44 4.35 -7.99 2.10
N ASP A 45 3.81 -9.20 1.88
CA ASP A 45 2.51 -9.38 1.24
C ASP A 45 1.42 -9.49 2.28
N VAL A 46 0.36 -8.73 2.09
CA VAL A 46 -0.88 -8.84 2.86
C VAL A 46 -1.98 -9.35 1.95
N TYR A 47 -2.38 -10.60 2.19
CA TYR A 47 -3.44 -11.28 1.47
C TYR A 47 -4.77 -11.07 2.18
N LYS A 48 -5.80 -10.61 1.47
CA LYS A 48 -7.15 -10.46 2.02
C LYS A 48 -8.19 -11.02 1.06
N ALA A 49 -8.95 -12.02 1.54
CA ALA A 49 -10.16 -12.47 0.87
C ALA A 49 -11.34 -11.63 1.39
N LYS A 50 -12.13 -11.06 0.49
CA LYS A 50 -13.44 -10.49 0.81
C LYS A 50 -14.49 -11.55 0.56
N ILE A 51 -15.37 -11.73 1.54
CA ILE A 51 -16.45 -12.70 1.52
C ILE A 51 -17.75 -11.91 1.54
N GLN A 52 -18.72 -12.31 0.72
CA GLN A 52 -20.07 -11.73 0.70
C GLN A 52 -20.89 -12.20 1.91
N SER A 53 -22.03 -11.58 2.14
CA SER A 53 -22.94 -11.93 3.24
C SER A 53 -23.49 -13.37 3.14
N ASP A 54 -23.54 -13.94 1.93
CA ASP A 54 -23.92 -15.32 1.67
C ASP A 54 -22.80 -16.35 1.87
N GLY A 55 -21.61 -15.91 2.31
CA GLY A 55 -20.42 -16.74 2.48
C GLY A 55 -19.62 -17.01 1.21
N SER A 56 -20.05 -16.54 0.04
CA SER A 56 -19.32 -16.69 -1.21
C SER A 56 -18.08 -15.77 -1.28
N LEU A 57 -17.07 -16.17 -2.04
CA LEU A 57 -15.89 -15.36 -2.25
C LEU A 57 -16.21 -14.21 -3.22
N ASP A 58 -16.17 -12.97 -2.72
CA ASP A 58 -16.31 -11.77 -3.55
C ASP A 58 -15.01 -11.46 -4.28
N LYS A 59 -13.90 -11.27 -3.55
CA LYS A 59 -12.66 -10.79 -4.14
C LYS A 59 -11.43 -11.19 -3.35
N LEU A 60 -10.37 -11.53 -4.08
CA LEU A 60 -9.03 -11.67 -3.53
C LEU A 60 -8.23 -10.37 -3.77
N ASN A 61 -7.73 -9.78 -2.70
CA ASN A 61 -6.87 -8.61 -2.75
C ASN A 61 -5.50 -8.96 -2.19
N LEU A 62 -4.46 -8.54 -2.89
CA LEU A 62 -3.11 -8.48 -2.36
C LEU A 62 -2.76 -6.99 -2.17
N ARG A 63 -2.02 -6.70 -1.12
CA ARG A 63 -1.30 -5.44 -0.94
C ARG A 63 0.17 -5.74 -0.69
N ILE A 64 1.03 -5.09 -1.42
CA ILE A 64 2.46 -5.04 -1.10
C ILE A 64 2.64 -3.92 -0.08
N VAL A 65 3.14 -4.26 1.10
CA VAL A 65 3.21 -3.37 2.27
C VAL A 65 4.66 -3.25 2.70
N VAL A 66 5.13 -2.03 2.87
CA VAL A 66 6.48 -1.77 3.42
C VAL A 66 6.49 -2.16 4.90
N ARG A 67 7.56 -2.81 5.34
CA ARG A 67 7.80 -3.13 6.75
C ARG A 67 8.18 -1.87 7.52
N GLY A 68 7.20 -0.98 7.74
CA GLY A 68 7.40 0.28 8.45
C GLY A 68 7.92 0.10 9.88
N ASP A 69 7.64 -1.04 10.50
CA ASP A 69 8.20 -1.46 11.77
C ASP A 69 9.74 -1.57 11.77
N LEU A 70 10.34 -1.77 10.59
CA LEU A 70 11.78 -1.84 10.37
C LEU A 70 12.39 -0.53 9.83
N GLN A 71 11.57 0.50 9.58
CA GLN A 71 12.08 1.79 9.13
C GLN A 71 12.83 2.50 10.26
N ASN A 72 13.93 3.18 9.93
CA ASN A 72 14.65 4.01 10.88
C ASN A 72 13.78 5.22 11.26
N LYS A 73 13.39 5.29 12.54
CA LYS A 73 12.49 6.33 13.07
C LYS A 73 13.06 7.74 12.94
N GLU A 74 14.37 7.89 13.05
CA GLU A 74 15.04 9.20 12.91
C GLU A 74 14.92 9.75 11.50
N MET A 75 14.92 8.88 10.48
CA MET A 75 14.80 9.26 9.07
C MET A 75 13.33 9.51 8.66
N VAL A 76 12.38 8.92 9.35
CA VAL A 76 10.96 9.02 9.02
C VAL A 76 10.35 10.32 9.52
N GLY A 77 10.84 10.83 10.66
CA GLY A 77 10.31 12.02 11.33
C GLY A 77 8.94 11.79 11.98
N ASP A 78 8.13 12.85 12.07
CA ASP A 78 6.81 12.79 12.69
C ASP A 78 5.84 11.94 11.85
N THR A 79 5.18 10.99 12.53
CA THR A 79 4.28 10.00 11.92
C THR A 79 2.82 10.23 12.28
N TRP A 80 2.53 11.24 13.12
CA TRP A 80 1.17 11.50 13.56
C TRP A 80 0.29 12.04 12.41
N SER A 81 -0.89 11.47 12.27
CA SER A 81 -1.91 11.91 11.32
C SER A 81 -3.28 11.94 12.02
N PRO A 82 -3.99 13.06 12.02
CA PRO A 82 -5.29 13.15 12.67
C PRO A 82 -6.30 12.27 11.95
N THR A 83 -7.06 11.50 12.72
CA THR A 83 -8.19 10.72 12.23
C THR A 83 -9.44 11.17 12.96
N ALA A 84 -10.52 11.45 12.23
CA ALA A 84 -11.78 11.83 12.84
C ALA A 84 -12.30 10.72 13.76
N SER A 85 -12.72 11.09 14.98
CA SER A 85 -13.33 10.15 15.91
C SER A 85 -14.76 9.80 15.45
N MET A 86 -15.28 8.65 15.88
CA MET A 86 -16.69 8.29 15.65
C MET A 86 -17.65 9.33 16.25
N ARG A 87 -17.28 9.95 17.38
CA ARG A 87 -18.10 11.04 17.97
C ARG A 87 -18.17 12.24 17.06
N THR A 88 -17.04 12.65 16.47
CA THR A 88 -16.98 13.76 15.51
C THR A 88 -17.83 13.45 14.27
N LEU A 89 -17.75 12.22 13.75
CA LEU A 89 -18.54 11.79 12.60
C LEU A 89 -20.04 11.82 12.92
N ASN A 90 -20.46 11.26 14.07
CA ASN A 90 -21.85 11.25 14.49
C ASN A 90 -22.40 12.66 14.72
N TYR A 91 -21.61 13.55 15.35
CA TYR A 91 -21.98 14.96 15.49
C TYR A 91 -22.18 15.64 14.13
N PHE A 92 -21.25 15.45 13.20
CA PHE A 92 -21.34 15.99 11.84
C PHE A 92 -22.60 15.49 11.10
N LEU A 93 -22.93 14.19 11.21
CA LEU A 93 -24.14 13.64 10.58
C LEU A 93 -25.43 14.18 11.21
N ALA A 94 -25.47 14.34 12.53
CA ALA A 94 -26.60 14.92 13.23
C ALA A 94 -26.80 16.40 12.88
N ASP A 95 -25.71 17.16 12.78
CA ASP A 95 -25.76 18.56 12.38
C ASP A 95 -26.23 18.71 10.92
N ALA A 96 -25.72 17.87 10.02
CA ALA A 96 -26.14 17.82 8.63
C ALA A 96 -27.65 17.51 8.49
N ASP A 97 -28.18 16.56 9.29
CA ASP A 97 -29.63 16.25 9.29
C ASP A 97 -30.44 17.41 9.83
N LYS A 98 -30.04 18.03 10.94
CA LYS A 98 -30.70 19.20 11.52
C LYS A 98 -30.82 20.33 10.51
N HIS A 99 -29.78 20.62 9.74
CA HIS A 99 -29.75 21.73 8.78
C HIS A 99 -30.17 21.29 7.37
N LYS A 100 -30.57 20.01 7.19
CA LYS A 100 -30.97 19.44 5.89
C LYS A 100 -29.90 19.61 4.79
N THR A 101 -28.62 19.62 5.19
CA THR A 101 -27.49 19.72 4.25
C THR A 101 -27.18 18.35 3.62
N ARG A 102 -26.72 18.38 2.37
CA ARG A 102 -26.31 17.14 1.68
C ARG A 102 -24.91 16.73 2.14
N VAL A 103 -24.76 15.46 2.47
CA VAL A 103 -23.46 14.86 2.80
C VAL A 103 -22.97 14.05 1.61
N HIS A 104 -21.71 14.24 1.25
CA HIS A 104 -21.03 13.49 0.20
C HIS A 104 -19.87 12.72 0.80
N GLN A 105 -19.72 11.47 0.40
CA GLN A 105 -18.57 10.63 0.76
C GLN A 105 -17.68 10.45 -0.48
N LEU A 106 -16.38 10.69 -0.31
CA LEU A 106 -15.38 10.47 -1.35
C LEU A 106 -14.34 9.47 -0.85
N ASP A 107 -13.90 8.58 -1.73
CA ASP A 107 -12.80 7.64 -1.48
C ASP A 107 -11.73 7.82 -2.55
N PHE A 108 -10.49 8.04 -2.13
CA PHE A 108 -9.36 8.24 -3.03
C PHE A 108 -8.68 6.90 -3.33
N ILE A 109 -8.83 6.41 -4.55
CA ILE A 109 -8.17 5.19 -4.99
C ILE A 109 -6.65 5.38 -4.96
N GLY A 110 -5.96 4.54 -4.16
CA GLY A 110 -4.50 4.58 -4.06
C GLY A 110 -3.96 5.88 -3.47
N ALA A 111 -4.67 6.50 -2.53
CA ALA A 111 -4.31 7.77 -1.91
C ALA A 111 -2.83 7.84 -1.49
N PHE A 112 -2.30 6.81 -0.81
CA PHE A 112 -0.90 6.76 -0.41
C PHE A 112 0.06 6.84 -1.60
N LEU A 113 -0.27 6.24 -2.73
CA LEU A 113 0.55 6.26 -3.94
C LEU A 113 0.55 7.63 -4.66
N GLN A 114 -0.21 8.61 -4.16
CA GLN A 114 -0.20 9.99 -4.66
C GLN A 114 0.66 10.91 -3.78
N ALA A 115 0.87 10.56 -2.52
CA ALA A 115 1.60 11.38 -1.57
C ALA A 115 3.11 11.29 -1.81
N LYS A 116 3.79 12.44 -2.00
CA LYS A 116 5.23 12.50 -2.25
C LYS A 116 6.03 12.24 -0.98
N VAL A 117 7.06 11.42 -1.07
CA VAL A 117 8.03 11.19 0.02
C VAL A 117 9.11 12.27 -0.06
N LYS A 118 9.34 12.98 1.07
CA LYS A 118 10.34 14.05 1.13
C LYS A 118 11.76 13.53 1.35
N ASN A 119 11.90 12.47 2.15
CA ASN A 119 13.18 11.88 2.51
C ASN A 119 13.59 10.79 1.51
N ARG A 120 14.90 10.49 1.47
CA ARG A 120 15.40 9.35 0.71
C ARG A 120 15.00 8.05 1.42
N VAL A 121 14.05 7.33 0.86
CA VAL A 121 13.57 6.05 1.40
C VAL A 121 13.81 4.97 0.37
N PHE A 122 14.55 3.93 0.77
CA PHE A 122 14.79 2.76 -0.05
C PHE A 122 13.97 1.57 0.43
N VAL A 123 13.35 0.90 -0.53
CA VAL A 123 12.50 -0.27 -0.27
C VAL A 123 12.91 -1.38 -1.22
N LYS A 124 12.77 -2.63 -0.76
CA LYS A 124 13.09 -3.81 -1.57
C LYS A 124 11.83 -4.65 -1.76
N LEU A 125 11.44 -4.83 -3.03
CA LEU A 125 10.40 -5.79 -3.42
C LEU A 125 10.99 -7.21 -3.44
N ASP A 126 10.15 -8.20 -3.06
CA ASP A 126 10.58 -9.58 -2.98
C ASP A 126 10.97 -10.15 -4.35
N MET A 127 12.13 -10.80 -4.43
CA MET A 127 12.64 -11.45 -5.64
C MET A 127 11.74 -12.57 -6.17
N LYS A 128 10.91 -13.18 -5.31
CA LYS A 128 9.96 -14.23 -5.72
C LYS A 128 9.01 -13.82 -6.84
N TYR A 129 8.76 -12.53 -7.00
CA TYR A 129 7.89 -12.02 -8.06
C TYR A 129 8.50 -12.18 -9.46
N ALA A 130 9.83 -12.23 -9.58
CA ALA A 130 10.49 -12.41 -10.87
C ALA A 130 10.15 -13.75 -11.54
N GLU A 131 9.86 -14.79 -10.73
CA GLU A 131 9.42 -16.09 -11.22
C GLU A 131 8.06 -16.04 -11.93
N TYR A 132 7.17 -15.18 -11.46
CA TYR A 132 5.79 -15.10 -11.96
C TYR A 132 5.55 -13.95 -12.94
N PHE A 133 6.39 -12.93 -12.90
CA PHE A 133 6.25 -11.69 -13.69
C PHE A 133 7.61 -11.27 -14.25
N PRO A 134 8.17 -12.04 -15.19
CA PRO A 134 9.51 -11.78 -15.73
C PRO A 134 9.63 -10.42 -16.43
N GLU A 135 8.51 -9.88 -16.97
CA GLU A 135 8.47 -8.56 -17.59
C GLU A 135 8.77 -7.40 -16.62
N TYR A 136 8.65 -7.65 -15.30
CA TYR A 136 8.97 -6.69 -14.23
C TYR A 136 10.20 -7.10 -13.42
N ALA A 137 10.94 -8.11 -13.84
CA ALA A 137 12.07 -8.68 -13.07
C ALA A 137 13.13 -7.64 -12.68
N GLN A 138 13.30 -6.61 -13.48
CA GLN A 138 14.24 -5.51 -13.21
C GLN A 138 13.97 -4.75 -11.89
N TYR A 139 12.77 -4.83 -11.33
CA TYR A 139 12.39 -4.13 -10.09
C TYR A 139 12.50 -5.02 -8.85
N PHE A 140 12.66 -6.33 -9.00
CA PHE A 140 12.60 -7.26 -7.89
C PHE A 140 13.99 -7.58 -7.34
N GLY A 141 14.08 -7.75 -6.02
CA GLY A 141 15.31 -8.08 -5.33
C GLY A 141 16.34 -6.94 -5.25
N ARG A 142 16.04 -5.77 -5.76
CA ARG A 142 16.88 -4.56 -5.77
C ARG A 142 16.36 -3.52 -4.79
N ALA A 143 17.23 -2.59 -4.41
CA ALA A 143 16.81 -1.38 -3.73
C ALA A 143 16.14 -0.44 -4.74
N LEU A 144 14.99 0.09 -4.34
CA LEU A 144 14.20 1.04 -5.11
C LEU A 144 14.03 2.30 -4.27
N LYS A 145 14.44 3.45 -4.78
CA LYS A 145 14.23 4.75 -4.14
C LYS A 145 12.78 5.17 -4.33
N PHE A 146 12.05 5.30 -3.25
CA PHE A 146 10.65 5.69 -3.30
C PHE A 146 10.49 7.20 -3.44
N LEU A 147 9.66 7.60 -4.40
CA LEU A 147 9.28 8.99 -4.66
C LEU A 147 7.92 9.32 -4.04
N LYS A 148 7.08 8.30 -3.92
CA LYS A 148 5.74 8.40 -3.36
C LYS A 148 5.57 7.42 -2.22
N SER A 149 4.64 7.72 -1.33
CA SER A 149 4.33 6.87 -0.19
C SER A 149 3.71 5.55 -0.64
N MET A 150 3.81 4.55 0.23
CA MET A 150 3.24 3.23 0.02
C MET A 150 2.62 2.70 1.32
N TYR A 151 1.71 1.76 1.20
CA TYR A 151 1.13 1.07 2.34
C TYR A 151 2.20 0.55 3.29
N GLY A 152 2.02 0.78 4.59
CA GLY A 152 2.92 0.31 5.64
C GLY A 152 4.10 1.22 5.96
N MET A 153 4.39 2.26 5.18
CA MET A 153 5.32 3.29 5.61
C MET A 153 4.76 4.03 6.82
N THR A 154 5.58 4.26 7.83
CA THR A 154 5.15 4.81 9.14
C THR A 154 4.57 6.21 9.04
N ASN A 155 5.01 7.02 8.08
CA ASN A 155 4.54 8.40 7.86
C ASN A 155 3.52 8.55 6.73
N SER A 156 3.01 7.47 6.17
CA SER A 156 2.09 7.51 5.02
C SER A 156 0.85 8.36 5.26
N GLY A 157 0.26 8.26 6.47
CA GLY A 157 -0.93 9.01 6.82
C GLY A 157 -0.69 10.53 6.90
N LYS A 158 0.51 10.96 7.29
CA LYS A 158 0.87 12.38 7.37
C LYS A 158 1.20 12.99 6.01
N LEU A 159 1.63 12.18 5.06
CA LEU A 159 2.01 12.64 3.72
C LEU A 159 0.78 12.88 2.80
N LEU A 160 -0.39 12.37 3.19
CA LEU A 160 -1.68 12.64 2.56
C LEU A 160 -2.24 13.98 2.98
#